data_d153c6075d4ac89967d12e0a49f0a87f
#
_entry.id   d153c6075d4ac89967d12e0a49f0a87f
#
_cell.length_a   1.000
_cell.length_b   1.000
_cell.length_c   1.000
_cell.angle_alpha   90.00
_cell.angle_beta   90.00
_cell.angle_gamma   90.00
#
_symmetry.space_group_name_H-M   'P 1'
#
loop_
_entity.id
_entity.type
_entity.pdbx_description
1 polymer ?
#
loop_
_entity_poly.entity_id
_entity_poly.type
_entity_poly.pdbx_seq_one_letter_code
_entity_poly.pdbx_strand_id
1 'polypeptide(L)'
;MTSAIDDMPNIRPMPSSPTRTAALLPVPALQVLPQPVVLRSENLGPGQGFAEHTHRWNQFVYATAGTLLVTVARARYVITPEQAIWIPTGTRHATHALHGAAFRNLYVDDAPDLGLPALCTSYAVSPLMRALIVELEQAAGRQEDAAYLHTLYAMLRAQLQRLPQLQRHLPWPHSPRLRQMCEALYAHPADPRSLHAWGQVLGMSARTLARHFAQETGTSLRQWRQQLRLLLALEWLSTPRSVTSIAIDLGYAGTSAFSY
;
A
#
# COMPACT_ATOMS: atom_id res chain seq x y z
N MET A 1 -3.28 2.52 55.28
CA MET A 1 -2.93 1.82 54.01
C MET A 1 -3.75 2.47 52.94
N THR A 2 -3.25 3.58 52.38
CA THR A 2 -3.96 4.42 51.44
C THR A 2 -3.40 4.14 50.05
N SER A 3 -4.28 3.91 49.10
CA SER A 3 -4.10 3.46 47.73
C SER A 3 -3.24 4.40 46.89
N ALA A 4 -2.17 3.86 46.33
CA ALA A 4 -1.30 4.52 45.33
C ALA A 4 -1.79 4.26 43.88
N ILE A 5 -2.94 4.83 43.51
CA ILE A 5 -3.52 4.67 42.16
C ILE A 5 -3.72 6.02 41.43
N ASP A 6 -3.23 7.14 42.00
CA ASP A 6 -3.61 8.48 41.47
C ASP A 6 -2.46 9.28 40.86
N ASP A 7 -1.46 8.63 40.27
CA ASP A 7 -0.40 9.37 39.55
C ASP A 7 -0.10 8.79 38.15
N MET A 8 -1.14 8.62 37.34
CA MET A 8 -0.96 8.42 35.91
C MET A 8 -0.90 9.78 35.22
N PRO A 9 0.17 10.11 34.48
CA PRO A 9 0.21 11.35 33.74
C PRO A 9 -0.94 11.38 32.73
N ASN A 10 -1.80 12.36 32.89
CA ASN A 10 -2.93 12.65 32.02
C ASN A 10 -2.43 12.91 30.59
N ILE A 11 -2.48 11.87 29.75
CA ILE A 11 -2.16 11.97 28.32
C ILE A 11 -3.30 12.78 27.72
N ARG A 12 -3.09 14.11 27.61
CA ARG A 12 -3.97 14.93 26.76
C ARG A 12 -4.02 14.29 25.38
N PRO A 13 -5.20 13.96 24.87
CA PRO A 13 -5.32 13.56 23.47
C PRO A 13 -4.85 14.75 22.65
N MET A 14 -3.75 14.60 21.92
CA MET A 14 -3.35 15.55 20.88
C MET A 14 -4.53 15.72 19.91
N PRO A 15 -4.79 16.93 19.41
CA PRO A 15 -5.88 17.16 18.48
C PRO A 15 -5.72 16.16 17.32
N SER A 16 -6.67 15.27 17.21
CA SER A 16 -6.79 14.35 16.07
C SER A 16 -6.86 15.22 14.82
N SER A 17 -5.84 15.15 13.98
CA SER A 17 -6.01 15.56 12.59
C SER A 17 -7.32 14.93 12.12
N PRO A 18 -8.19 15.68 11.42
CA PRO A 18 -9.49 15.15 11.05
C PRO A 18 -9.26 13.87 10.26
N THR A 19 -9.62 12.76 10.87
CA THR A 19 -9.75 11.48 10.19
C THR A 19 -10.88 11.71 9.19
N ARG A 20 -10.54 12.20 7.99
CA ARG A 20 -11.53 12.30 6.91
C ARG A 20 -12.03 10.89 6.72
N THR A 21 -13.27 10.65 7.09
CA THR A 21 -13.96 9.39 6.87
C THR A 21 -13.77 9.05 5.40
N ALA A 22 -13.02 8.00 5.11
CA ALA A 22 -12.74 7.60 3.74
C ALA A 22 -14.07 7.35 3.03
N ALA A 23 -14.33 8.06 1.96
CA ALA A 23 -15.51 7.83 1.15
C ALA A 23 -15.26 6.53 0.36
N LEU A 24 -15.89 5.44 0.82
CA LEU A 24 -15.76 4.14 0.19
C LEU A 24 -16.64 4.06 -1.06
N LEU A 25 -16.03 3.69 -2.16
CA LEU A 25 -16.73 3.42 -3.41
C LEU A 25 -17.20 1.95 -3.43
N PRO A 26 -18.28 1.65 -4.18
CA PRO A 26 -18.74 0.28 -4.35
C PRO A 26 -17.69 -0.54 -5.11
N VAL A 27 -17.39 -1.72 -4.57
CA VAL A 27 -16.55 -2.69 -5.27
C VAL A 27 -17.30 -3.20 -6.51
N PRO A 28 -16.62 -3.35 -7.66
CA PRO A 28 -17.28 -3.85 -8.87
C PRO A 28 -17.94 -5.22 -8.66
N ALA A 29 -19.21 -5.31 -8.98
CA ALA A 29 -20.05 -6.52 -8.81
C ALA A 29 -19.84 -7.57 -9.93
N LEU A 30 -18.60 -7.73 -10.43
CA LEU A 30 -18.29 -8.77 -11.41
C LEU A 30 -18.29 -10.15 -10.72
N GLN A 31 -18.92 -11.14 -11.36
CA GLN A 31 -18.88 -12.54 -10.90
C GLN A 31 -17.88 -13.37 -11.67
N VAL A 32 -17.72 -13.08 -12.95
CA VAL A 32 -16.81 -13.75 -13.91
C VAL A 32 -16.24 -12.69 -14.84
N LEU A 33 -14.99 -12.87 -15.26
CA LEU A 33 -14.38 -12.01 -16.27
C LEU A 33 -14.94 -12.35 -17.65
N PRO A 34 -15.41 -11.38 -18.45
CA PRO A 34 -15.93 -11.62 -19.79
C PRO A 34 -14.83 -11.98 -20.80
N GLN A 35 -13.56 -11.69 -20.46
CA GLN A 35 -12.36 -11.91 -21.29
C GLN A 35 -11.20 -12.29 -20.38
N PRO A 36 -10.14 -12.95 -20.89
CA PRO A 36 -8.96 -13.34 -20.09
C PRO A 36 -8.25 -12.20 -19.38
N VAL A 37 -8.32 -10.98 -19.94
CA VAL A 37 -7.83 -9.75 -19.33
C VAL A 37 -8.90 -8.65 -19.49
N VAL A 38 -9.28 -8.04 -18.37
CA VAL A 38 -10.22 -6.91 -18.35
C VAL A 38 -9.51 -5.69 -17.76
N LEU A 39 -9.47 -4.60 -18.51
CA LEU A 39 -8.96 -3.33 -18.04
C LEU A 39 -10.09 -2.47 -17.46
N ARG A 40 -9.85 -1.90 -16.29
CA ARG A 40 -10.70 -0.87 -15.70
C ARG A 40 -9.86 0.34 -15.33
N SER A 41 -10.30 1.49 -15.81
CA SER A 41 -9.73 2.80 -15.47
C SER A 41 -10.53 3.40 -14.32
N GLU A 42 -9.84 3.79 -13.26
CA GLU A 42 -10.44 4.35 -12.06
C GLU A 42 -9.77 5.65 -11.65
N ASN A 43 -10.56 6.58 -11.16
CA ASN A 43 -10.09 7.83 -10.57
C ASN A 43 -10.66 7.95 -9.16
N LEU A 44 -9.79 8.03 -8.18
CA LEU A 44 -10.13 8.26 -6.79
C LEU A 44 -9.81 9.71 -6.40
N GLY A 45 -10.78 10.40 -5.84
CA GLY A 45 -10.55 11.68 -5.19
C GLY A 45 -9.80 11.53 -3.86
N PRO A 46 -9.37 12.66 -3.24
CA PRO A 46 -8.71 12.63 -1.94
C PRO A 46 -9.55 11.94 -0.87
N GLY A 47 -8.96 10.95 -0.19
CA GLY A 47 -9.60 10.17 0.86
C GLY A 47 -10.62 9.13 0.38
N GLN A 48 -10.73 8.90 -0.93
CA GLN A 48 -11.58 7.84 -1.47
C GLN A 48 -10.84 6.50 -1.53
N GLY A 49 -11.62 5.42 -1.58
CA GLY A 49 -11.05 4.07 -1.68
C GLY A 49 -12.10 2.99 -1.83
N PHE A 50 -11.64 1.76 -1.92
CA PHE A 50 -12.46 0.56 -1.89
C PHE A 50 -12.28 -0.13 -0.53
N ALA A 51 -13.39 -0.53 0.09
CA ALA A 51 -13.37 -1.32 1.32
C ALA A 51 -12.62 -2.65 1.13
N GLU A 52 -12.30 -3.30 2.23
CA GLU A 52 -11.71 -4.63 2.19
C GLU A 52 -12.64 -5.62 1.48
N HIS A 53 -12.11 -6.26 0.42
CA HIS A 53 -12.83 -7.20 -0.43
C HIS A 53 -11.91 -8.29 -0.99
N THR A 54 -12.50 -9.26 -1.67
CA THR A 54 -11.82 -10.30 -2.44
C THR A 54 -12.49 -10.48 -3.79
N HIS A 55 -11.79 -11.07 -4.74
CA HIS A 55 -12.34 -11.46 -6.05
C HIS A 55 -11.72 -12.78 -6.54
N ARG A 56 -12.35 -13.37 -7.56
CA ARG A 56 -11.98 -14.70 -8.12
C ARG A 56 -11.01 -14.63 -9.29
N TRP A 57 -10.35 -13.50 -9.50
CA TRP A 57 -9.33 -13.29 -10.54
C TRP A 57 -8.11 -12.64 -9.90
N ASN A 58 -7.03 -12.68 -10.62
CA ASN A 58 -5.83 -11.93 -10.27
C ASN A 58 -5.99 -10.45 -10.64
N GLN A 59 -5.31 -9.58 -9.95
CA GLN A 59 -5.38 -8.14 -10.21
C GLN A 59 -3.98 -7.55 -10.27
N PHE A 60 -3.72 -6.78 -11.32
CA PHE A 60 -2.53 -5.94 -11.43
C PHE A 60 -2.96 -4.47 -11.35
N VAL A 61 -2.59 -3.79 -10.27
CA VAL A 61 -2.94 -2.39 -10.01
C VAL A 61 -1.75 -1.52 -10.37
N TYR A 62 -1.93 -0.61 -11.33
CA TYR A 62 -0.93 0.33 -11.80
C TYR A 62 -1.43 1.76 -11.65
N ALA A 63 -0.74 2.60 -10.89
CA ALA A 63 -1.05 4.03 -10.78
C ALA A 63 -0.52 4.80 -11.99
N THR A 64 -1.37 5.62 -12.61
CA THR A 64 -0.98 6.53 -13.71
C THR A 64 -0.71 7.94 -13.21
N ALA A 65 -1.34 8.32 -12.09
CA ALA A 65 -1.09 9.59 -11.39
C ALA A 65 -1.46 9.45 -9.91
N GLY A 66 -0.84 10.25 -9.05
CA GLY A 66 -1.04 10.20 -7.62
C GLY A 66 -0.48 8.93 -6.98
N THR A 67 -0.98 8.58 -5.80
CA THR A 67 -0.44 7.46 -5.01
C THR A 67 -1.56 6.64 -4.40
N LEU A 68 -1.48 5.32 -4.56
CA LEU A 68 -2.39 4.36 -3.94
C LEU A 68 -1.73 3.68 -2.75
N LEU A 69 -2.48 3.54 -1.67
CA LEU A 69 -2.17 2.66 -0.57
C LEU A 69 -2.99 1.37 -0.74
N VAL A 70 -2.32 0.25 -0.97
CA VAL A 70 -2.95 -1.07 -1.00
C VAL A 70 -2.61 -1.80 0.29
N THR A 71 -3.63 -2.16 1.05
CA THR A 71 -3.50 -2.88 2.32
C THR A 71 -3.93 -4.33 2.13
N VAL A 72 -3.07 -5.25 2.50
CA VAL A 72 -3.36 -6.68 2.64
C VAL A 72 -3.13 -7.10 4.09
N ALA A 73 -3.56 -8.30 4.50
CA ALA A 73 -3.56 -8.71 5.91
C ALA A 73 -2.23 -8.48 6.65
N ARG A 74 -1.09 -8.65 5.98
CA ARG A 74 0.26 -8.59 6.59
C ARG A 74 1.20 -7.58 5.95
N ALA A 75 0.70 -6.71 5.06
CA ALA A 75 1.56 -5.75 4.39
C ALA A 75 0.78 -4.52 3.90
N ARG A 76 1.47 -3.40 3.80
CA ARG A 76 1.01 -2.20 3.13
C ARG A 76 1.95 -1.87 1.98
N TYR A 77 1.37 -1.58 0.83
CA TYR A 77 2.08 -1.22 -0.39
C TYR A 77 1.68 0.19 -0.81
N VAL A 78 2.68 1.01 -1.07
CA VAL A 78 2.45 2.32 -1.70
C VAL A 78 2.81 2.19 -3.17
N ILE A 79 1.84 2.47 -4.02
CA ILE A 79 1.95 2.35 -5.46
C ILE A 79 1.98 3.75 -6.05
N THR A 80 3.12 4.11 -6.59
CA THR A 80 3.37 5.35 -7.34
C THR A 80 3.28 5.10 -8.84
N PRO A 81 3.29 6.14 -9.71
CA PRO A 81 3.22 5.97 -11.17
C PRO A 81 4.31 5.10 -11.80
N GLU A 82 5.40 4.82 -11.08
CA GLU A 82 6.48 3.95 -11.54
C GLU A 82 6.32 2.49 -11.08
N GLN A 83 5.23 2.19 -10.33
CA GLN A 83 5.06 0.93 -9.65
C GLN A 83 3.68 0.34 -9.88
N ALA A 84 3.61 -0.97 -9.74
CA ALA A 84 2.36 -1.71 -9.71
C ALA A 84 2.41 -2.78 -8.61
N ILE A 85 1.23 -3.28 -8.22
CA ILE A 85 1.10 -4.44 -7.36
C ILE A 85 0.30 -5.52 -8.06
N TRP A 86 0.78 -6.75 -7.97
CA TRP A 86 0.05 -7.98 -8.27
C TRP A 86 -0.66 -8.48 -7.02
N ILE A 87 -1.95 -8.72 -7.13
CA ILE A 87 -2.81 -9.25 -6.08
C ILE A 87 -3.42 -10.55 -6.59
N PRO A 88 -3.00 -11.70 -6.06
CA PRO A 88 -3.53 -13.00 -6.48
C PRO A 88 -5.01 -13.17 -6.13
N THR A 89 -5.68 -14.04 -6.87
CA THR A 89 -7.06 -14.46 -6.62
C THR A 89 -7.30 -14.79 -5.14
N GLY A 90 -8.47 -14.44 -4.62
CA GLY A 90 -8.86 -14.70 -3.22
C GLY A 90 -8.15 -13.88 -2.15
N THR A 91 -7.17 -13.05 -2.53
CA THR A 91 -6.47 -12.19 -1.56
C THR A 91 -7.37 -11.06 -1.06
N ARG A 92 -7.58 -11.01 0.25
CA ARG A 92 -8.33 -9.94 0.91
C ARG A 92 -7.49 -8.67 0.95
N HIS A 93 -8.01 -7.59 0.35
CA HIS A 93 -7.30 -6.32 0.24
C HIS A 93 -8.24 -5.11 0.22
N ALA A 94 -7.68 -3.94 0.57
CA ALA A 94 -8.32 -2.63 0.46
C ALA A 94 -7.40 -1.68 -0.31
N THR A 95 -7.98 -0.72 -1.02
CA THR A 95 -7.23 0.29 -1.79
C THR A 95 -7.73 1.68 -1.43
N HIS A 96 -6.82 2.61 -1.15
CA HIS A 96 -7.15 3.99 -0.79
C HIS A 96 -6.23 4.97 -1.52
N ALA A 97 -6.76 6.16 -1.84
CA ALA A 97 -6.01 7.29 -2.35
C ALA A 97 -6.11 8.45 -1.35
N LEU A 98 -5.06 8.70 -0.56
CA LEU A 98 -5.10 9.76 0.47
C LEU A 98 -5.20 11.15 -0.14
N HIS A 99 -4.55 11.38 -1.27
CA HIS A 99 -4.49 12.68 -1.95
C HIS A 99 -5.09 12.65 -3.36
N GLY A 100 -5.74 11.55 -3.72
CA GLY A 100 -6.24 11.28 -5.05
C GLY A 100 -5.26 10.47 -5.89
N ALA A 101 -5.80 9.64 -6.77
CA ALA A 101 -5.03 8.83 -7.71
C ALA A 101 -5.83 8.46 -8.94
N ALA A 102 -5.17 8.44 -10.09
CA ALA A 102 -5.68 7.78 -11.29
C ALA A 102 -4.91 6.46 -11.48
N PHE A 103 -5.63 5.38 -11.74
CA PHE A 103 -5.00 4.08 -11.87
C PHE A 103 -5.76 3.14 -12.82
N ARG A 104 -5.07 2.08 -13.20
CA ARG A 104 -5.56 1.03 -14.07
C ARG A 104 -5.54 -0.29 -13.32
N ASN A 105 -6.66 -0.97 -13.35
CA ASN A 105 -6.80 -2.34 -12.89
C ASN A 105 -6.83 -3.27 -14.09
N LEU A 106 -5.83 -4.14 -14.22
CA LEU A 106 -5.92 -5.28 -15.10
C LEU A 106 -6.39 -6.47 -14.26
N TYR A 107 -7.60 -6.91 -14.50
CA TYR A 107 -8.13 -8.16 -13.98
C TYR A 107 -7.70 -9.27 -14.91
N VAL A 108 -7.00 -10.26 -14.39
CA VAL A 108 -6.41 -11.36 -15.16
C VAL A 108 -7.00 -12.67 -14.67
N ASP A 109 -7.55 -13.46 -15.57
CA ASP A 109 -8.13 -14.76 -15.25
C ASP A 109 -7.10 -15.65 -14.54
N ASP A 110 -7.60 -16.51 -13.64
CA ASP A 110 -6.76 -17.40 -12.83
C ASP A 110 -6.44 -18.68 -13.59
N ALA A 111 -5.65 -18.54 -14.65
CA ALA A 111 -5.20 -19.70 -15.44
C ALA A 111 -3.97 -20.36 -14.78
N PRO A 112 -3.94 -21.71 -14.67
CA PRO A 112 -2.88 -22.45 -13.97
C PRO A 112 -1.47 -22.23 -14.53
N ASP A 113 -1.35 -21.84 -15.79
CA ASP A 113 -0.11 -21.69 -16.54
C ASP A 113 0.42 -20.27 -16.58
N LEU A 114 -0.16 -19.34 -15.80
CA LEU A 114 0.29 -17.93 -15.77
C LEU A 114 1.73 -17.77 -15.27
N GLY A 115 2.23 -18.66 -14.42
CA GLY A 115 3.58 -18.58 -13.86
C GLY A 115 3.82 -17.31 -13.05
N LEU A 116 2.75 -16.70 -12.49
CA LEU A 116 2.78 -15.49 -11.69
C LEU A 116 2.80 -15.81 -10.19
N PRO A 117 3.32 -14.89 -9.35
CA PRO A 117 3.42 -15.15 -7.91
C PRO A 117 2.08 -15.47 -7.24
N ALA A 118 2.10 -16.45 -6.34
CA ALA A 118 0.97 -16.79 -5.47
C ALA A 118 0.81 -15.81 -4.29
N LEU A 119 1.74 -14.84 -4.14
CA LEU A 119 1.72 -13.81 -3.10
C LEU A 119 1.68 -12.43 -3.73
N CYS A 120 1.13 -11.46 -3.00
CA CYS A 120 1.17 -10.07 -3.40
C CYS A 120 2.61 -9.63 -3.63
N THR A 121 2.87 -9.08 -4.80
CA THR A 121 4.21 -8.70 -5.24
C THR A 121 4.17 -7.35 -5.92
N SER A 122 5.06 -6.43 -5.51
CA SER A 122 5.21 -5.14 -6.20
C SER A 122 6.22 -5.24 -7.33
N TYR A 123 5.99 -4.45 -8.39
CA TYR A 123 6.80 -4.43 -9.62
C TYR A 123 7.17 -3.03 -10.03
N ALA A 124 8.33 -2.87 -10.65
CA ALA A 124 8.65 -1.70 -11.46
C ALA A 124 7.98 -1.85 -12.83
N VAL A 125 7.23 -0.83 -13.24
CA VAL A 125 6.49 -0.86 -14.51
C VAL A 125 7.38 -0.39 -15.66
N SER A 126 7.64 -1.28 -16.62
CA SER A 126 8.45 -0.95 -17.79
C SER A 126 7.71 0.00 -18.76
N PRO A 127 8.46 0.78 -19.58
CA PRO A 127 7.82 1.60 -20.63
C PRO A 127 6.93 0.79 -21.58
N LEU A 128 7.36 -0.44 -21.94
CA LEU A 128 6.56 -1.32 -22.79
C LEU A 128 5.26 -1.75 -22.10
N MET A 129 5.31 -2.10 -20.82
CA MET A 129 4.11 -2.47 -20.07
C MET A 129 3.13 -1.31 -19.99
N ARG A 130 3.61 -0.08 -19.79
CA ARG A 130 2.79 1.14 -19.84
C ARG A 130 2.11 1.31 -21.18
N ALA A 131 2.87 1.19 -22.28
CA ALA A 131 2.35 1.33 -23.64
C ALA A 131 1.28 0.29 -23.93
N LEU A 132 1.47 -0.96 -23.53
CA LEU A 132 0.47 -2.04 -23.69
C LEU A 132 -0.82 -1.77 -22.90
N ILE A 133 -0.72 -1.23 -21.69
CA ILE A 133 -1.91 -0.85 -20.90
C ILE A 133 -2.69 0.27 -21.59
N VAL A 134 -1.99 1.29 -22.09
CA VAL A 134 -2.62 2.40 -22.83
C VAL A 134 -3.26 1.89 -24.12
N GLU A 135 -2.58 1.03 -24.86
CA GLU A 135 -3.12 0.45 -26.09
C GLU A 135 -4.35 -0.42 -25.83
N LEU A 136 -4.33 -1.22 -24.75
CA LEU A 136 -5.50 -2.02 -24.37
C LEU A 136 -6.71 -1.14 -24.01
N GLU A 137 -6.48 -0.01 -23.33
CA GLU A 137 -7.54 0.96 -23.01
C GLU A 137 -8.17 1.56 -24.28
N GLN A 138 -7.33 1.92 -25.26
CA GLN A 138 -7.79 2.48 -26.54
C GLN A 138 -8.50 1.43 -27.40
N ALA A 139 -7.96 0.22 -27.47
CA ALA A 139 -8.52 -0.90 -28.24
C ALA A 139 -9.92 -1.27 -27.74
N ALA A 140 -10.14 -1.26 -26.42
CA ALA A 140 -11.47 -1.52 -25.84
C ALA A 140 -12.53 -0.50 -26.29
N GLY A 141 -12.13 0.77 -26.56
CA GLY A 141 -13.03 1.82 -27.08
C GLY A 141 -13.27 1.75 -28.58
N ARG A 142 -12.39 1.06 -29.35
CA ARG A 142 -12.45 1.02 -30.82
C ARG A 142 -13.15 -0.21 -31.40
N GLN A 143 -13.55 -1.17 -30.56
CA GLN A 143 -14.09 -2.46 -31.00
C GLN A 143 -13.13 -3.22 -31.94
N GLU A 144 -11.88 -3.32 -31.54
CA GLU A 144 -10.84 -4.04 -32.28
C GLU A 144 -11.18 -5.53 -32.50
N ASP A 145 -10.56 -6.12 -33.52
CA ASP A 145 -10.77 -7.52 -33.80
C ASP A 145 -10.19 -8.45 -32.70
N ALA A 146 -10.74 -9.67 -32.60
CA ALA A 146 -10.36 -10.62 -31.57
C ALA A 146 -8.90 -11.07 -31.70
N ALA A 147 -8.31 -11.12 -32.91
CA ALA A 147 -6.94 -11.53 -33.13
C ALA A 147 -5.95 -10.49 -32.60
N TYR A 148 -6.25 -9.22 -32.79
CA TYR A 148 -5.46 -8.13 -32.24
C TYR A 148 -5.49 -8.12 -30.70
N LEU A 149 -6.69 -8.21 -30.11
CA LEU A 149 -6.84 -8.29 -28.66
C LEU A 149 -6.11 -9.50 -28.07
N HIS A 150 -6.20 -10.68 -28.72
CA HIS A 150 -5.46 -11.86 -28.31
C HIS A 150 -3.95 -11.62 -28.29
N THR A 151 -3.41 -10.94 -29.30
CA THR A 151 -1.99 -10.59 -29.37
C THR A 151 -1.58 -9.63 -28.25
N LEU A 152 -2.40 -8.62 -27.95
CA LEU A 152 -2.17 -7.71 -26.83
C LEU A 152 -2.16 -8.45 -25.48
N TYR A 153 -3.11 -9.36 -25.24
CA TYR A 153 -3.16 -10.16 -24.01
C TYR A 153 -1.94 -11.08 -23.87
N ALA A 154 -1.51 -11.73 -24.95
CA ALA A 154 -0.31 -12.55 -24.94
C ALA A 154 0.94 -11.73 -24.61
N MET A 155 1.08 -10.52 -25.17
CA MET A 155 2.19 -9.62 -24.87
C MET A 155 2.15 -9.10 -23.42
N LEU A 156 0.99 -8.69 -22.92
CA LEU A 156 0.79 -8.27 -21.52
C LEU A 156 1.21 -9.39 -20.56
N ARG A 157 0.75 -10.62 -20.82
CA ARG A 157 1.11 -11.79 -20.01
C ARG A 157 2.62 -12.05 -20.02
N ALA A 158 3.26 -12.01 -21.18
CA ALA A 158 4.71 -12.17 -21.30
C ALA A 158 5.48 -11.06 -20.56
N GLN A 159 4.96 -9.83 -20.55
CA GLN A 159 5.55 -8.73 -19.79
C GLN A 159 5.37 -8.91 -18.29
N LEU A 160 4.20 -9.29 -17.79
CA LEU A 160 3.96 -9.54 -16.37
C LEU A 160 4.98 -10.53 -15.78
N GLN A 161 5.33 -11.59 -16.52
CA GLN A 161 6.34 -12.58 -16.10
C GLN A 161 7.77 -12.02 -16.05
N ARG A 162 8.05 -10.91 -16.72
CA ARG A 162 9.39 -10.32 -16.88
C ARG A 162 9.61 -9.03 -16.08
N LEU A 163 8.56 -8.47 -15.50
CA LEU A 163 8.70 -7.23 -14.72
C LEU A 163 9.64 -7.44 -13.54
N PRO A 164 10.54 -6.47 -13.28
CA PRO A 164 11.38 -6.50 -12.09
C PRO A 164 10.54 -6.44 -10.82
N GLN A 165 10.69 -7.42 -9.95
CA GLN A 165 10.03 -7.44 -8.64
C GLN A 165 10.71 -6.42 -7.71
N LEU A 166 9.89 -5.69 -6.98
CA LEU A 166 10.33 -4.75 -5.96
C LEU A 166 10.02 -5.34 -4.59
N GLN A 167 11.01 -5.40 -3.72
CA GLN A 167 10.79 -5.74 -2.31
C GLN A 167 10.40 -4.49 -1.50
N ARG A 168 9.37 -3.78 -1.95
CA ARG A 168 8.93 -2.51 -1.36
C ARG A 168 7.53 -2.64 -0.78
N HIS A 169 7.44 -3.29 0.37
CA HIS A 169 6.25 -3.30 1.19
C HIS A 169 6.63 -3.04 2.63
N LEU A 170 5.70 -2.51 3.39
CA LEU A 170 5.85 -2.36 4.83
C LEU A 170 5.17 -3.56 5.50
N PRO A 171 5.93 -4.49 6.11
CA PRO A 171 5.35 -5.62 6.83
C PRO A 171 4.43 -5.10 7.94
N TRP A 172 3.27 -5.74 8.11
CA TRP A 172 2.30 -5.33 9.13
C TRP A 172 2.06 -6.46 10.12
N PRO A 173 2.20 -6.21 11.43
CA PRO A 173 2.01 -7.25 12.42
C PRO A 173 0.54 -7.66 12.51
N HIS A 174 0.29 -8.89 12.95
CA HIS A 174 -1.06 -9.43 13.12
C HIS A 174 -1.57 -9.31 14.55
N SER A 175 -0.69 -9.29 15.56
CA SER A 175 -1.10 -9.17 16.95
C SER A 175 -1.67 -7.77 17.25
N PRO A 176 -2.78 -7.66 18.02
CA PRO A 176 -3.47 -6.37 18.23
C PRO A 176 -2.58 -5.29 18.82
N ARG A 177 -1.73 -5.65 19.82
CA ARG A 177 -0.83 -4.70 20.48
C ARG A 177 0.21 -4.11 19.52
N LEU A 178 0.87 -4.96 18.73
CA LEU A 178 1.86 -4.51 17.76
C LEU A 178 1.20 -3.72 16.63
N ARG A 179 0.01 -4.14 16.22
CA ARG A 179 -0.79 -3.39 15.22
C ARG A 179 -1.11 -1.98 15.72
N GLN A 180 -1.59 -1.83 16.94
CA GLN A 180 -1.87 -0.52 17.56
C GLN A 180 -0.63 0.38 17.55
N MET A 181 0.55 -0.15 17.88
CA MET A 181 1.83 0.57 17.82
C MET A 181 2.13 1.01 16.37
N CYS A 182 2.00 0.12 15.39
CA CYS A 182 2.27 0.43 13.99
C CYS A 182 1.29 1.47 13.43
N GLU A 183 0.02 1.42 13.83
CA GLU A 183 -0.98 2.42 13.46
C GLU A 183 -0.66 3.79 14.05
N ALA A 184 -0.26 3.85 15.32
CA ALA A 184 0.17 5.08 15.95
C ALA A 184 1.43 5.68 15.28
N LEU A 185 2.41 4.85 14.95
CA LEU A 185 3.61 5.27 14.23
C LEU A 185 3.34 5.68 12.78
N TYR A 186 2.35 5.06 12.13
CA TYR A 186 1.92 5.45 10.79
C TYR A 186 1.23 6.82 10.80
N ALA A 187 0.38 7.07 11.80
CA ALA A 187 -0.27 8.36 12.00
C ALA A 187 0.72 9.48 12.41
N HIS A 188 1.76 9.13 13.17
CA HIS A 188 2.76 10.06 13.69
C HIS A 188 4.18 9.50 13.48
N PRO A 189 4.73 9.59 12.24
CA PRO A 189 6.03 8.99 11.93
C PRO A 189 7.23 9.65 12.63
N ALA A 190 7.05 10.88 13.11
CA ALA A 190 8.02 11.60 13.92
C ALA A 190 8.01 11.22 15.41
N ASP A 191 7.14 10.29 15.84
CA ASP A 191 7.04 9.86 17.24
C ASP A 191 8.42 9.51 17.81
N PRO A 192 8.88 10.18 18.89
CA PRO A 192 10.24 10.01 19.41
C PRO A 192 10.38 8.80 20.33
N ARG A 193 9.27 8.10 20.66
CA ARG A 193 9.28 7.00 21.62
C ARG A 193 10.27 5.91 21.25
N SER A 194 11.11 5.56 22.21
CA SER A 194 12.05 4.45 22.12
C SER A 194 11.32 3.10 22.21
N LEU A 195 12.05 2.02 21.88
CA LEU A 195 11.54 0.66 22.09
C LEU A 195 11.14 0.39 23.55
N HIS A 196 11.88 0.99 24.51
CA HIS A 196 11.57 0.88 25.94
C HIS A 196 10.24 1.58 26.28
N ALA A 197 10.07 2.83 25.82
CA ALA A 197 8.83 3.58 26.05
C ALA A 197 7.61 2.90 25.41
N TRP A 198 7.76 2.36 24.21
CA TRP A 198 6.70 1.56 23.57
C TRP A 198 6.43 0.26 24.32
N GLY A 199 7.47 -0.38 24.87
CA GLY A 199 7.29 -1.56 25.76
C GLY A 199 6.43 -1.23 26.96
N GLN A 200 6.64 -0.10 27.64
CA GLN A 200 5.82 0.36 28.75
C GLN A 200 4.36 0.58 28.32
N VAL A 201 4.12 1.26 27.21
CA VAL A 201 2.76 1.49 26.66
C VAL A 201 2.03 0.18 26.39
N LEU A 202 2.74 -0.83 25.88
CA LEU A 202 2.15 -2.11 25.50
C LEU A 202 2.14 -3.17 26.60
N GLY A 203 2.66 -2.81 27.81
CA GLY A 203 2.73 -3.73 28.94
C GLY A 203 3.71 -4.90 28.75
N MET A 204 4.87 -4.64 28.11
CA MET A 204 5.90 -5.66 27.89
C MET A 204 7.32 -5.08 27.96
N SER A 205 8.32 -5.94 28.22
CA SER A 205 9.72 -5.48 28.21
C SER A 205 10.17 -5.11 26.78
N ALA A 206 11.15 -4.20 26.67
CA ALA A 206 11.75 -3.84 25.38
C ALA A 206 12.28 -5.07 24.61
N ARG A 207 12.91 -6.03 25.32
CA ARG A 207 13.39 -7.30 24.76
C ARG A 207 12.24 -8.15 24.18
N THR A 208 11.15 -8.26 24.92
CA THR A 208 9.97 -9.02 24.48
C THR A 208 9.34 -8.35 23.27
N LEU A 209 9.18 -7.02 23.30
CA LEU A 209 8.65 -6.25 22.19
C LEU A 209 9.51 -6.43 20.91
N ALA A 210 10.84 -6.28 21.02
CA ALA A 210 11.74 -6.45 19.89
C ALA A 210 11.64 -7.84 19.27
N ARG A 211 11.61 -8.88 20.09
CA ARG A 211 11.51 -10.27 19.63
C ARG A 211 10.18 -10.54 18.93
N HIS A 212 9.05 -10.19 19.53
CA HIS A 212 7.73 -10.41 18.93
C HIS A 212 7.58 -9.60 17.63
N PHE A 213 8.05 -8.36 17.62
CA PHE A 213 8.00 -7.54 16.43
C PHE A 213 8.79 -8.15 15.26
N ALA A 214 10.03 -8.59 15.53
CA ALA A 214 10.85 -9.24 14.52
C ALA A 214 10.25 -10.59 14.05
N GLN A 215 9.63 -11.36 14.95
CA GLN A 215 8.95 -12.61 14.58
C GLN A 215 7.76 -12.39 13.64
N GLU A 216 6.97 -11.33 13.87
CA GLU A 216 5.79 -11.07 13.06
C GLU A 216 6.07 -10.31 11.74
N THR A 217 7.10 -9.45 11.73
CA THR A 217 7.38 -8.55 10.60
C THR A 217 8.64 -8.92 9.80
N GLY A 218 9.46 -9.83 10.33
CA GLY A 218 10.76 -10.18 9.71
C GLY A 218 11.83 -9.08 9.82
N THR A 219 11.56 -7.98 10.54
CA THR A 219 12.47 -6.83 10.60
C THR A 219 12.52 -6.21 12.00
N SER A 220 13.55 -5.42 12.30
CA SER A 220 13.59 -4.67 13.56
C SER A 220 12.66 -3.45 13.51
N LEU A 221 12.17 -2.98 14.67
CA LEU A 221 11.34 -1.78 14.76
C LEU A 221 12.06 -0.54 14.17
N ARG A 222 13.39 -0.45 14.33
CA ARG A 222 14.19 0.64 13.75
C ARG A 222 14.14 0.61 12.21
N GLN A 223 14.40 -0.53 11.61
CA GLN A 223 14.35 -0.72 10.15
C GLN A 223 12.92 -0.50 9.61
N TRP A 224 11.92 -1.02 10.33
CA TRP A 224 10.52 -0.83 9.99
C TRP A 224 10.13 0.66 9.98
N ARG A 225 10.54 1.43 10.99
CA ARG A 225 10.32 2.89 11.03
C ARG A 225 11.03 3.62 9.89
N GLN A 226 12.20 3.17 9.48
CA GLN A 226 12.91 3.70 8.34
C GLN A 226 12.14 3.45 7.03
N GLN A 227 11.65 2.22 6.84
CA GLN A 227 10.80 1.86 5.70
C GLN A 227 9.49 2.63 5.70
N LEU A 228 8.84 2.79 6.86
CA LEU A 228 7.64 3.61 7.02
C LEU A 228 7.87 5.06 6.56
N ARG A 229 8.96 5.68 7.03
CA ARG A 229 9.28 7.07 6.65
C ARG A 229 9.55 7.21 5.15
N LEU A 230 10.27 6.26 4.55
CA LEU A 230 10.48 6.25 3.11
C LEU A 230 9.17 6.12 2.34
N LEU A 231 8.29 5.26 2.80
CA LEU A 231 6.99 5.00 2.20
C LEU A 231 6.09 6.24 2.27
N LEU A 232 6.02 6.89 3.43
CA LEU A 232 5.29 8.14 3.61
C LEU A 232 5.94 9.31 2.84
N ALA A 233 7.27 9.34 2.71
CA ALA A 233 7.95 10.31 1.89
C ALA A 233 7.52 10.23 0.42
N LEU A 234 7.49 9.03 -0.16
CA LEU A 234 7.04 8.81 -1.54
C LEU A 234 5.58 9.27 -1.73
N GLU A 235 4.73 8.97 -0.75
CA GLU A 235 3.34 9.40 -0.76
C GLU A 235 3.22 10.94 -0.69
N TRP A 236 3.90 11.58 0.26
CA TRP A 236 3.77 13.01 0.51
C TRP A 236 4.48 13.87 -0.55
N LEU A 237 5.53 13.38 -1.20
CA LEU A 237 6.17 14.06 -2.33
C LEU A 237 5.28 14.13 -3.57
N SER A 238 4.24 13.30 -3.68
CA SER A 238 3.22 13.41 -4.74
C SER A 238 2.16 14.50 -4.46
N THR A 239 2.27 15.21 -3.34
CA THR A 239 1.35 16.26 -2.91
C THR A 239 2.00 17.65 -3.05
N PRO A 240 1.24 18.77 -2.98
CA PRO A 240 1.80 20.11 -3.04
C PRO A 240 2.54 20.56 -1.76
N ARG A 241 2.93 19.62 -0.88
CA ARG A 241 3.68 19.91 0.34
C ARG A 241 5.15 20.24 0.02
N SER A 242 5.75 21.15 0.78
CA SER A 242 7.17 21.45 0.66
C SER A 242 8.03 20.29 1.19
N VAL A 243 9.18 20.05 0.58
CA VAL A 243 10.16 19.04 1.02
C VAL A 243 10.58 19.28 2.48
N THR A 244 10.71 20.53 2.90
CA THR A 244 11.04 20.90 4.28
C THR A 244 9.95 20.46 5.26
N SER A 245 8.67 20.72 4.96
CA SER A 245 7.56 20.27 5.79
C SER A 245 7.52 18.73 5.88
N ILE A 246 7.71 18.05 4.76
CA ILE A 246 7.75 16.58 4.71
C ILE A 246 8.87 16.05 5.61
N ALA A 247 10.08 16.59 5.51
CA ALA A 247 11.21 16.17 6.31
C ALA A 247 10.93 16.29 7.82
N ILE A 248 10.38 17.44 8.26
CA ILE A 248 10.06 17.71 9.67
C ILE A 248 8.98 16.73 10.15
N ASP A 249 7.90 16.56 9.39
CA ASP A 249 6.77 15.68 9.79
C ASP A 249 7.15 14.20 9.80
N LEU A 250 8.18 13.81 9.03
CA LEU A 250 8.78 12.49 9.10
C LEU A 250 9.78 12.33 10.26
N GLY A 251 10.08 13.40 11.00
CA GLY A 251 10.97 13.38 12.16
C GLY A 251 12.45 13.51 11.81
N TYR A 252 12.78 14.13 10.67
CA TYR A 252 14.15 14.53 10.34
C TYR A 252 14.43 15.94 10.85
N ALA A 253 15.68 16.23 11.21
CA ALA A 253 16.09 17.55 11.69
C ALA A 253 16.03 18.65 10.63
N GLY A 254 15.91 18.27 9.35
CA GLY A 254 15.83 19.17 8.21
C GLY A 254 15.99 18.42 6.88
N THR A 255 15.94 19.17 5.78
CA THR A 255 16.05 18.62 4.41
C THR A 255 17.36 17.90 4.16
N SER A 256 18.48 18.39 4.69
CA SER A 256 19.79 17.74 4.54
C SER A 256 19.83 16.33 5.15
N ALA A 257 19.16 16.13 6.31
CA ALA A 257 19.07 14.81 6.94
C ALA A 257 18.04 13.88 6.24
N PHE A 258 17.14 14.46 5.46
CA PHE A 258 16.16 13.73 4.66
C PHE A 258 16.72 13.26 3.32
N SER A 259 17.65 13.99 2.71
CA SER A 259 18.23 13.71 1.38
C SER A 259 19.39 12.69 1.42
N TYR A 260 19.79 12.22 2.60
CA TYR A 260 20.75 11.15 2.82
C TYR A 260 20.01 9.82 3.01
#